data_a810d49986d918dfb48ad8853a5e1839
#
_entry.id   a810d49986d918dfb48ad8853a5e1839
#
_cell.length_a   1.000
_cell.length_b   1.000
_cell.length_c   1.000
_cell.angle_alpha   90.00
_cell.angle_beta   90.00
_cell.angle_gamma   90.00
#
_symmetry.space_group_name_H-M   'P 1'
#
loop_
_entity.id
_entity.type
_entity.pdbx_description
1 polymer ?
#
loop_
_entity_poly.entity_id
_entity_poly.type
_entity_poly.pdbx_seq_one_letter_code
_entity_poly.pdbx_strand_id
1 'polypeptide(L)'
;MKKLLTHWTIAFVTLFILTFIGFKDPQVKEILRLKGFDLLLQSEERQVSKDIGIITIDEKAIEKYGQWPWPRAVLADIVLKARLDGAQVIVLPILFSEPDRMGYDEDLADVLPYHIVIAQIGTNQINKNSVPRGVAKINDPLPFLFEWGGMLGPIEKFHNAAGVGVSNTVPEVDGVVRRIPLLMKIGED
;
A
#
# COMPACT_ATOMS: atom_id res chain seq x y z
N MET A 1 51.26 30.56 -9.94
CA MET A 1 51.11 29.16 -10.37
C MET A 1 50.94 28.16 -9.26
N LYS A 2 51.73 28.13 -8.18
CA LYS A 2 51.58 27.15 -7.08
C LYS A 2 50.20 27.15 -6.42
N LYS A 3 49.62 28.33 -6.14
CA LYS A 3 48.25 28.40 -5.51
C LYS A 3 47.12 27.81 -6.41
N LEU A 4 47.23 28.01 -7.71
CA LEU A 4 46.23 27.48 -8.64
C LEU A 4 46.30 25.95 -8.71
N LEU A 5 47.50 25.36 -8.70
CA LEU A 5 47.69 23.91 -8.66
C LEU A 5 47.11 23.32 -7.36
N THR A 6 47.25 24.02 -6.26
CA THR A 6 46.73 23.56 -4.96
C THR A 6 45.18 23.48 -4.95
N HIS A 7 44.50 24.45 -5.57
CA HIS A 7 43.04 24.42 -5.70
C HIS A 7 42.53 23.27 -6.56
N TRP A 8 43.21 23.01 -7.69
CA TRP A 8 42.85 21.88 -8.54
C TRP A 8 43.11 20.52 -7.88
N THR A 9 44.23 20.37 -7.18
CA THR A 9 44.50 19.11 -6.45
C THR A 9 43.47 18.87 -5.36
N ILE A 10 43.05 19.89 -4.59
CA ILE A 10 41.97 19.77 -3.61
C ILE A 10 40.66 19.35 -4.30
N ALA A 11 40.30 20.00 -5.40
CA ALA A 11 39.07 19.65 -6.15
C ALA A 11 39.09 18.22 -6.66
N PHE A 12 40.22 17.74 -7.22
CA PHE A 12 40.34 16.35 -7.66
C PHE A 12 40.26 15.34 -6.50
N VAL A 13 40.94 15.63 -5.38
CA VAL A 13 40.89 14.76 -4.19
C VAL A 13 39.49 14.71 -3.64
N THR A 14 38.78 15.85 -3.54
CA THR A 14 37.39 15.87 -3.07
C THR A 14 36.47 15.09 -4.00
N LEU A 15 36.61 15.29 -5.33
CA LEU A 15 35.84 14.55 -6.31
C LEU A 15 36.09 13.04 -6.22
N PHE A 16 37.37 12.65 -6.08
CA PHE A 16 37.75 11.24 -5.91
C PHE A 16 37.13 10.62 -4.65
N ILE A 17 37.20 11.33 -3.53
CA ILE A 17 36.60 10.87 -2.25
C ILE A 17 35.08 10.73 -2.40
N LEU A 18 34.40 11.71 -2.95
CA LEU A 18 32.94 11.66 -3.18
C LEU A 18 32.55 10.51 -4.11
N THR A 19 33.32 10.31 -5.19
CA THR A 19 33.09 9.18 -6.09
C THR A 19 33.31 7.84 -5.41
N PHE A 20 34.39 7.74 -4.62
CA PHE A 20 34.72 6.52 -3.88
C PHE A 20 33.65 6.17 -2.83
N ILE A 21 33.17 7.17 -2.09
CA ILE A 21 32.05 6.99 -1.13
C ILE A 21 30.79 6.54 -1.90
N GLY A 22 30.47 7.18 -3.01
CA GLY A 22 29.32 6.81 -3.84
C GLY A 22 29.38 5.39 -4.44
N PHE A 23 30.60 4.86 -4.64
CA PHE A 23 30.78 3.47 -5.07
C PHE A 23 30.75 2.47 -3.92
N LYS A 24 31.22 2.86 -2.73
CA LYS A 24 31.34 1.97 -1.57
C LYS A 24 30.06 1.84 -0.76
N ASP A 25 29.20 2.86 -0.79
CA ASP A 25 27.95 2.86 -0.02
C ASP A 25 26.76 3.27 -0.89
N PRO A 26 26.15 2.31 -1.60
CA PRO A 26 24.96 2.55 -2.40
C PRO A 26 23.77 3.05 -1.56
N GLN A 27 23.70 2.75 -0.25
CA GLN A 27 22.61 3.18 0.63
C GLN A 27 22.64 4.70 0.87
N VAL A 28 23.81 5.29 1.14
CA VAL A 28 23.93 6.75 1.31
C VAL A 28 23.49 7.49 0.07
N LYS A 29 23.89 7.02 -1.11
CA LYS A 29 23.45 7.60 -2.40
C LYS A 29 21.94 7.52 -2.57
N GLU A 30 21.35 6.38 -2.22
CA GLU A 30 19.92 6.17 -2.33
C GLU A 30 19.14 7.07 -1.35
N ILE A 31 19.58 7.18 -0.11
CA ILE A 31 18.97 8.09 0.89
C ILE A 31 19.02 9.55 0.40
N LEU A 32 20.17 10.00 -0.15
CA LEU A 32 20.27 11.35 -0.69
C LEU A 32 19.32 11.57 -1.87
N ARG A 33 19.19 10.59 -2.75
CA ARG A 33 18.23 10.61 -3.87
C ARG A 33 16.80 10.71 -3.37
N LEU A 34 16.44 9.92 -2.35
CA LEU A 34 15.11 9.94 -1.76
C LEU A 34 14.79 11.26 -1.06
N LYS A 35 15.74 11.85 -0.35
CA LYS A 35 15.59 13.19 0.26
C LYS A 35 15.43 14.29 -0.78
N GLY A 36 16.18 14.21 -1.89
CA GLY A 36 16.00 15.14 -3.02
C GLY A 36 14.61 15.01 -3.64
N PHE A 37 14.10 13.78 -3.78
CA PHE A 37 12.74 13.52 -4.26
C PHE A 37 11.68 14.12 -3.31
N ASP A 38 11.84 13.95 -1.99
CA ASP A 38 10.93 14.52 -0.99
C ASP A 38 10.88 16.05 -1.07
N LEU A 39 12.02 16.70 -1.25
CA LEU A 39 12.10 18.16 -1.41
C LEU A 39 11.35 18.63 -2.67
N LEU A 40 11.50 17.91 -3.78
CA LEU A 40 10.78 18.22 -5.00
C LEU A 40 9.26 18.04 -4.81
N LEU A 41 8.83 16.94 -4.18
CA LEU A 41 7.41 16.71 -3.89
C LEU A 41 6.80 17.78 -2.97
N GLN A 42 7.57 18.26 -1.99
CA GLN A 42 7.11 19.33 -1.10
C GLN A 42 6.99 20.69 -1.80
N SER A 43 7.72 20.89 -2.90
CA SER A 43 7.63 22.11 -3.72
C SER A 43 6.42 22.10 -4.66
N GLU A 44 5.84 20.95 -4.93
CA GLU A 44 4.63 20.82 -5.75
C GLU A 44 3.38 21.22 -4.96
N GLU A 45 2.49 21.95 -5.62
CA GLU A 45 1.23 22.35 -5.03
C GLU A 45 0.28 21.16 -4.87
N ARG A 46 -0.18 20.89 -3.65
CA ARG A 46 -1.09 19.77 -3.38
C ARG A 46 -2.43 19.98 -4.08
N GLN A 47 -2.72 19.14 -5.04
CA GLN A 47 -4.05 19.04 -5.64
C GLN A 47 -4.91 18.06 -4.84
N VAL A 48 -5.97 18.57 -4.23
CA VAL A 48 -6.96 17.74 -3.53
C VAL A 48 -8.10 17.41 -4.48
N SER A 49 -8.33 16.12 -4.75
CA SER A 49 -9.50 15.71 -5.53
C SER A 49 -10.77 15.95 -4.72
N LYS A 50 -11.78 16.51 -5.37
CA LYS A 50 -13.13 16.72 -4.78
C LYS A 50 -14.00 15.45 -4.89
N ASP A 51 -13.56 14.48 -5.68
CA ASP A 51 -14.31 13.27 -5.96
C ASP A 51 -13.97 12.12 -5.00
N ILE A 52 -13.00 12.33 -4.10
CA ILE A 52 -12.55 11.34 -3.13
C ILE A 52 -12.86 11.81 -1.72
N GLY A 53 -13.72 11.06 -1.02
CA GLY A 53 -13.98 11.23 0.41
C GLY A 53 -13.23 10.18 1.23
N ILE A 54 -12.67 10.58 2.37
CA ILE A 54 -12.00 9.67 3.30
C ILE A 54 -12.83 9.65 4.59
N ILE A 55 -13.30 8.45 4.98
CA ILE A 55 -13.95 8.21 6.26
C ILE A 55 -12.91 7.66 7.22
N THR A 56 -12.62 8.39 8.28
CA THR A 56 -11.63 8.00 9.28
C THR A 56 -12.29 7.34 10.48
N ILE A 57 -11.65 6.30 11.01
CA ILE A 57 -11.99 5.71 12.31
C ILE A 57 -11.12 6.44 13.34
N ASP A 58 -11.64 7.51 13.87
CA ASP A 58 -10.97 8.36 14.85
C ASP A 58 -11.44 8.07 16.29
N GLU A 59 -10.90 8.80 17.26
CA GLU A 59 -11.25 8.65 18.67
C GLU A 59 -12.74 8.91 18.94
N LYS A 60 -13.37 9.86 18.21
CA LYS A 60 -14.80 10.12 18.36
C LYS A 60 -15.66 8.95 17.87
N ALA A 61 -15.21 8.31 16.80
CA ALA A 61 -15.86 7.12 16.28
C ALA A 61 -15.71 5.96 17.27
N ILE A 62 -14.53 5.78 17.88
CA ILE A 62 -14.28 4.77 18.91
C ILE A 62 -15.10 5.05 20.17
N GLU A 63 -15.22 6.28 20.61
CA GLU A 63 -16.07 6.67 21.74
C GLU A 63 -17.55 6.34 21.50
N LYS A 64 -18.02 6.52 20.27
CA LYS A 64 -19.42 6.29 19.90
C LYS A 64 -19.76 4.82 19.66
N TYR A 65 -18.89 4.08 18.97
CA TYR A 65 -19.16 2.71 18.50
C TYR A 65 -18.38 1.65 19.28
N GLY A 66 -17.55 2.05 20.22
CA GLY A 66 -16.69 1.15 20.99
C GLY A 66 -15.34 0.88 20.32
N GLN A 67 -14.56 0.04 20.98
CA GLN A 67 -13.20 -0.27 20.54
C GLN A 67 -13.19 -1.05 19.21
N TRP A 68 -12.25 -0.67 18.32
CA TRP A 68 -11.95 -1.40 17.11
C TRP A 68 -11.31 -2.79 17.44
N PRO A 69 -11.60 -3.86 16.66
CA PRO A 69 -12.44 -3.91 15.45
C PRO A 69 -13.94 -3.98 15.75
N TRP A 70 -14.72 -3.22 14.97
CA TRP A 70 -16.18 -3.22 15.10
C TRP A 70 -16.84 -4.45 14.49
N PRO A 71 -18.05 -4.84 14.97
CA PRO A 71 -18.87 -5.86 14.33
C PRO A 71 -19.12 -5.55 12.85
N ARG A 72 -19.26 -6.58 12.04
CA ARG A 72 -19.52 -6.43 10.58
C ARG A 72 -20.80 -5.65 10.30
N ALA A 73 -21.81 -5.77 11.15
CA ALA A 73 -23.05 -4.99 11.03
C ALA A 73 -22.79 -3.47 11.04
N VAL A 74 -21.91 -2.98 11.90
CA VAL A 74 -21.55 -1.54 11.95
C VAL A 74 -20.88 -1.11 10.66
N LEU A 75 -20.03 -1.95 10.09
CA LEU A 75 -19.38 -1.66 8.80
C LEU A 75 -20.39 -1.67 7.65
N ALA A 76 -21.36 -2.59 7.67
CA ALA A 76 -22.46 -2.63 6.71
C ALA A 76 -23.28 -1.34 6.76
N ASP A 77 -23.62 -0.84 7.93
CA ASP A 77 -24.36 0.42 8.10
C ASP A 77 -23.58 1.62 7.54
N ILE A 78 -22.25 1.68 7.77
CA ILE A 78 -21.40 2.74 7.24
C ILE A 78 -21.40 2.68 5.71
N VAL A 79 -21.29 1.48 5.13
CA VAL A 79 -21.31 1.27 3.68
C VAL A 79 -22.65 1.71 3.09
N LEU A 80 -23.77 1.28 3.69
CA LEU A 80 -25.10 1.66 3.24
C LEU A 80 -25.29 3.18 3.29
N LYS A 81 -24.86 3.81 4.38
CA LYS A 81 -24.96 5.26 4.50
C LYS A 81 -24.11 5.99 3.46
N ALA A 82 -22.86 5.58 3.25
CA ALA A 82 -22.02 6.18 2.21
C ALA A 82 -22.64 6.03 0.81
N ARG A 83 -23.30 4.90 0.54
CA ARG A 83 -24.06 4.68 -0.71
C ARG A 83 -25.24 5.64 -0.85
N LEU A 84 -26.02 5.80 0.21
CA LEU A 84 -27.16 6.72 0.23
C LEU A 84 -26.70 8.19 0.06
N ASP A 85 -25.53 8.50 0.56
CA ASP A 85 -24.91 9.82 0.39
C ASP A 85 -24.25 10.02 -1.01
N GLY A 86 -24.33 9.01 -1.91
CA GLY A 86 -23.94 9.12 -3.31
C GLY A 86 -22.57 8.50 -3.68
N ALA A 87 -21.92 7.77 -2.77
CA ALA A 87 -20.68 7.09 -3.10
C ALA A 87 -20.90 6.03 -4.21
N GLN A 88 -20.16 6.15 -5.31
CA GLN A 88 -20.23 5.21 -6.43
C GLN A 88 -19.38 3.96 -6.20
N VAL A 89 -18.20 4.16 -5.60
CA VAL A 89 -17.27 3.09 -5.22
C VAL A 89 -16.85 3.31 -3.78
N ILE A 90 -16.81 2.25 -2.99
CA ILE A 90 -16.33 2.28 -1.61
C ILE A 90 -15.16 1.33 -1.49
N VAL A 91 -14.04 1.80 -0.95
CA VAL A 91 -12.86 0.98 -0.68
C VAL A 91 -12.73 0.79 0.82
N LEU A 92 -12.74 -0.46 1.25
CA LEU A 92 -12.49 -0.87 2.63
C LEU A 92 -11.08 -1.47 2.71
N PRO A 93 -10.05 -0.72 3.08
CA PRO A 93 -8.69 -1.23 3.20
C PRO A 93 -8.54 -2.07 4.49
N ILE A 94 -9.49 -2.96 4.72
CA ILE A 94 -9.59 -3.82 5.90
C ILE A 94 -9.46 -5.26 5.44
N LEU A 95 -8.62 -6.04 6.12
CA LEU A 95 -8.44 -7.44 5.84
C LEU A 95 -9.49 -8.27 6.61
N PHE A 96 -10.37 -8.91 5.86
CA PHE A 96 -11.43 -9.75 6.42
C PHE A 96 -11.06 -11.25 6.32
N SER A 97 -9.91 -11.62 6.87
CA SER A 97 -9.37 -12.98 6.79
C SER A 97 -9.97 -13.97 7.78
N GLU A 98 -10.74 -13.48 8.73
CA GLU A 98 -11.38 -14.28 9.77
C GLU A 98 -12.88 -13.95 9.87
N PRO A 99 -13.72 -14.92 10.27
CA PRO A 99 -15.12 -14.67 10.55
C PRO A 99 -15.32 -13.63 11.66
N ASP A 100 -16.43 -12.92 11.61
CA ASP A 100 -16.79 -11.97 12.65
C ASP A 100 -17.07 -12.70 13.97
N ARG A 101 -16.51 -12.19 15.06
CA ARG A 101 -16.70 -12.76 16.40
C ARG A 101 -18.16 -12.75 16.87
N MET A 102 -18.94 -11.82 16.35
CA MET A 102 -20.34 -11.63 16.69
C MET A 102 -21.29 -12.25 15.66
N GLY A 103 -20.74 -12.81 14.56
CA GLY A 103 -21.52 -13.56 13.57
C GLY A 103 -22.22 -12.72 12.51
N TYR A 104 -21.90 -11.44 12.38
CA TYR A 104 -22.53 -10.50 11.42
C TYR A 104 -21.87 -10.50 10.02
N ASP A 105 -21.25 -11.58 9.60
CA ASP A 105 -20.63 -11.67 8.27
C ASP A 105 -21.67 -11.56 7.14
N GLU A 106 -22.91 -12.06 7.37
CA GLU A 106 -24.00 -11.94 6.38
C GLU A 106 -24.37 -10.48 6.13
N ASP A 107 -24.52 -9.70 7.20
CA ASP A 107 -24.88 -8.27 7.07
C ASP A 107 -23.89 -7.51 6.18
N LEU A 108 -22.60 -7.79 6.32
CA LEU A 108 -21.58 -7.19 5.45
C LEU A 108 -21.61 -7.81 4.05
N ALA A 109 -21.76 -9.13 3.93
CA ALA A 109 -21.80 -9.81 2.64
C ALA A 109 -22.93 -9.30 1.74
N ASP A 110 -24.08 -8.97 2.30
CA ASP A 110 -25.24 -8.47 1.57
C ASP A 110 -25.00 -7.09 0.92
N VAL A 111 -24.12 -6.28 1.49
CA VAL A 111 -23.81 -4.93 0.96
C VAL A 111 -22.59 -4.90 0.05
N LEU A 112 -21.72 -5.92 0.08
CA LEU A 112 -20.49 -5.97 -0.71
C LEU A 112 -20.70 -5.95 -2.24
N PRO A 113 -21.76 -6.50 -2.84
CA PRO A 113 -21.96 -6.48 -4.30
C PRO A 113 -22.09 -5.08 -4.91
N TYR A 114 -22.29 -4.05 -4.11
CA TYR A 114 -22.54 -2.68 -4.55
C TYR A 114 -21.27 -1.87 -4.84
N HIS A 115 -20.37 -2.37 -5.70
CA HIS A 115 -19.10 -1.70 -6.07
C HIS A 115 -18.18 -1.43 -4.88
N ILE A 116 -18.06 -2.41 -3.99
CA ILE A 116 -17.15 -2.34 -2.85
C ILE A 116 -15.90 -3.13 -3.16
N VAL A 117 -14.74 -2.54 -2.80
CA VAL A 117 -13.43 -3.16 -2.91
C VAL A 117 -12.89 -3.39 -1.52
N ILE A 118 -12.54 -4.63 -1.21
CA ILE A 118 -11.91 -5.03 0.06
C ILE A 118 -10.45 -5.40 -0.13
N ALA A 119 -9.70 -5.46 0.98
CA ALA A 119 -8.27 -5.70 0.95
C ALA A 119 -7.92 -7.20 0.90
N GLN A 120 -6.85 -7.51 0.19
CA GLN A 120 -6.05 -8.71 0.32
C GLN A 120 -4.57 -8.33 0.40
N ILE A 121 -3.72 -9.20 0.95
CA ILE A 121 -2.29 -8.95 1.10
C ILE A 121 -1.46 -10.14 0.63
N GLY A 122 -0.35 -9.88 -0.04
CA GLY A 122 0.70 -10.87 -0.27
C GLY A 122 1.44 -11.18 1.04
N THR A 123 1.80 -12.40 1.27
CA THR A 123 2.49 -12.90 2.48
C THR A 123 3.64 -13.80 2.08
N ASN A 124 4.68 -13.85 2.90
CA ASN A 124 5.80 -14.77 2.69
C ASN A 124 5.45 -16.23 3.06
N GLN A 125 4.30 -16.44 3.68
CA GLN A 125 3.82 -17.78 4.00
C GLN A 125 3.00 -18.32 2.83
N ILE A 126 3.29 -19.56 2.44
CA ILE A 126 2.47 -20.28 1.45
C ILE A 126 1.13 -20.62 2.12
N ASN A 127 0.12 -19.82 1.83
CA ASN A 127 -1.23 -20.08 2.32
C ASN A 127 -2.06 -20.70 1.20
N LYS A 128 -2.31 -22.02 1.31
CA LYS A 128 -3.09 -22.79 0.32
C LYS A 128 -4.59 -22.46 0.30
N ASN A 129 -5.08 -21.68 1.26
CA ASN A 129 -6.51 -21.47 1.47
C ASN A 129 -7.02 -20.16 0.85
N SER A 130 -6.16 -19.29 0.33
CA SER A 130 -6.60 -18.07 -0.33
C SER A 130 -6.33 -18.13 -1.82
N VAL A 131 -7.40 -17.96 -2.60
CA VAL A 131 -7.31 -17.89 -4.05
C VAL A 131 -7.05 -16.44 -4.46
N PRO A 132 -5.94 -16.14 -5.15
CA PRO A 132 -5.69 -14.80 -5.65
C PRO A 132 -6.82 -14.34 -6.57
N ARG A 133 -7.28 -13.09 -6.41
CA ARG A 133 -8.28 -12.48 -7.29
C ARG A 133 -7.71 -11.28 -8.02
N GLY A 134 -8.27 -10.99 -9.19
CA GLY A 134 -7.75 -9.93 -10.05
C GLY A 134 -6.40 -10.30 -10.68
N VAL A 135 -6.17 -11.61 -10.89
CA VAL A 135 -4.91 -12.13 -11.42
C VAL A 135 -4.97 -12.18 -12.95
N ALA A 136 -3.98 -11.58 -13.59
CA ALA A 136 -3.68 -11.84 -14.99
C ALA A 136 -2.53 -12.86 -15.05
N LYS A 137 -2.69 -13.97 -15.77
CA LYS A 137 -1.59 -14.88 -16.04
C LYS A 137 -0.75 -14.30 -17.18
N ILE A 138 0.44 -13.83 -16.85
CA ILE A 138 1.38 -13.28 -17.83
C ILE A 138 2.48 -14.32 -18.03
N ASN A 139 2.73 -14.71 -19.29
CA ASN A 139 3.67 -15.77 -19.65
C ASN A 139 5.16 -15.44 -19.35
N ASP A 140 5.47 -14.15 -19.12
CA ASP A 140 6.81 -13.69 -18.79
C ASP A 140 6.70 -12.70 -17.61
N PRO A 141 6.87 -13.17 -16.37
CA PRO A 141 6.80 -12.30 -15.21
C PRO A 141 7.95 -11.29 -15.29
N LEU A 142 7.61 -10.02 -15.25
CA LEU A 142 8.58 -8.94 -15.23
C LEU A 142 9.53 -9.14 -14.03
N PRO A 143 10.85 -9.26 -14.21
CA PRO A 143 11.80 -9.68 -13.18
C PRO A 143 11.95 -8.69 -12.02
N PHE A 144 11.34 -7.52 -12.13
CA PHE A 144 11.37 -6.46 -11.12
C PHE A 144 10.09 -6.38 -10.26
N LEU A 145 9.13 -7.30 -10.46
CA LEU A 145 7.95 -7.35 -9.61
C LEU A 145 8.30 -7.90 -8.22
N PHE A 146 7.68 -7.31 -7.21
CA PHE A 146 7.74 -7.88 -5.87
C PHE A 146 7.03 -9.24 -5.86
N GLU A 147 7.73 -10.24 -5.35
CA GLU A 147 7.24 -11.61 -5.26
C GLU A 147 6.88 -11.96 -3.82
N TRP A 148 5.72 -12.60 -3.66
CA TRP A 148 5.23 -13.09 -2.39
C TRP A 148 4.98 -14.60 -2.48
N GLY A 149 5.34 -15.34 -1.42
CA GLY A 149 5.15 -16.79 -1.38
C GLY A 149 3.69 -17.24 -1.33
N GLY A 150 2.78 -16.35 -0.95
CA GLY A 150 1.36 -16.63 -0.86
C GLY A 150 0.53 -15.37 -0.70
N MET A 151 -0.78 -15.55 -0.49
CA MET A 151 -1.73 -14.47 -0.32
C MET A 151 -2.67 -14.75 0.83
N LEU A 152 -2.97 -13.74 1.61
CA LEU A 152 -4.04 -13.76 2.59
C LEU A 152 -5.19 -12.88 2.08
N GLY A 153 -6.30 -13.52 1.76
CA GLY A 153 -7.51 -12.86 1.27
C GLY A 153 -8.63 -12.83 2.31
N PRO A 154 -9.78 -12.29 1.92
CA PRO A 154 -10.99 -12.31 2.75
C PRO A 154 -11.53 -13.74 2.87
N ILE A 155 -12.44 -13.95 3.84
CA ILE A 155 -13.19 -15.21 3.98
C ILE A 155 -13.95 -15.53 2.69
N GLU A 156 -14.19 -16.81 2.43
CA GLU A 156 -14.82 -17.31 1.20
C GLU A 156 -16.17 -16.61 0.89
N LYS A 157 -16.97 -16.35 1.93
CA LYS A 157 -18.24 -15.63 1.83
C LYS A 157 -18.11 -14.27 1.12
N PHE A 158 -17.01 -13.55 1.32
CA PHE A 158 -16.77 -12.25 0.70
C PHE A 158 -16.11 -12.34 -0.68
N HIS A 159 -15.57 -13.50 -1.05
CA HIS A 159 -14.90 -13.68 -2.35
C HIS A 159 -15.80 -13.40 -3.55
N ASN A 160 -17.07 -13.77 -3.46
CA ASN A 160 -18.02 -13.61 -4.57
C ASN A 160 -18.81 -12.31 -4.49
N ALA A 161 -18.72 -11.61 -3.36
CA ALA A 161 -19.57 -10.46 -3.05
C ALA A 161 -18.90 -9.11 -3.35
N ALA A 162 -17.56 -9.05 -3.42
CA ALA A 162 -16.85 -7.79 -3.56
C ALA A 162 -15.72 -7.84 -4.58
N GLY A 163 -15.31 -6.67 -5.05
CA GLY A 163 -13.98 -6.49 -5.67
C GLY A 163 -12.88 -6.67 -4.63
N VAL A 164 -11.71 -7.14 -5.05
CA VAL A 164 -10.57 -7.34 -4.14
C VAL A 164 -9.34 -6.63 -4.70
N GLY A 165 -8.68 -5.86 -3.85
CA GLY A 165 -7.45 -5.14 -4.19
C GLY A 165 -6.29 -5.53 -3.27
N VAL A 166 -5.07 -5.54 -3.80
CA VAL A 166 -3.86 -5.80 -3.01
C VAL A 166 -3.43 -4.52 -2.30
N SER A 167 -3.23 -4.59 -0.98
CA SER A 167 -2.88 -3.43 -0.14
C SER A 167 -1.44 -3.46 0.38
N ASN A 168 -0.57 -4.30 -0.17
CA ASN A 168 0.83 -4.32 0.21
C ASN A 168 1.55 -3.03 -0.18
N THR A 169 2.40 -2.56 0.71
CA THR A 169 3.35 -1.50 0.46
C THR A 169 4.76 -1.98 0.79
N VAL A 170 5.73 -1.52 0.02
CA VAL A 170 7.14 -1.82 0.26
C VAL A 170 7.84 -0.51 0.62
N PRO A 171 8.30 -0.36 1.87
CA PRO A 171 9.03 0.83 2.26
C PRO A 171 10.39 0.89 1.57
N GLU A 172 10.85 2.10 1.29
CA GLU A 172 12.21 2.38 0.82
C GLU A 172 13.24 2.10 1.93
N VAL A 173 14.52 2.20 1.60
CA VAL A 173 15.62 1.93 2.55
C VAL A 173 15.61 2.81 3.81
N ASP A 174 14.93 3.94 3.78
CA ASP A 174 14.75 4.83 4.92
C ASP A 174 13.43 4.60 5.69
N GLY A 175 12.70 3.54 5.36
CA GLY A 175 11.44 3.15 6.00
C GLY A 175 10.20 3.93 5.54
N VAL A 176 10.35 4.86 4.60
CA VAL A 176 9.23 5.66 4.09
C VAL A 176 8.63 5.03 2.84
N VAL A 177 7.31 4.93 2.79
CA VAL A 177 6.59 4.47 1.58
C VAL A 177 6.36 5.66 0.65
N ARG A 178 6.98 5.65 -0.52
CA ARG A 178 6.81 6.69 -1.56
C ARG A 178 6.18 6.15 -2.85
N ARG A 179 6.21 4.84 -3.01
CA ARG A 179 5.69 4.16 -4.20
C ARG A 179 4.83 2.99 -3.79
N ILE A 180 3.75 2.79 -4.51
CA ILE A 180 2.86 1.66 -4.34
C ILE A 180 2.96 0.80 -5.60
N PRO A 181 3.31 -0.49 -5.49
CA PRO A 181 3.34 -1.37 -6.65
C PRO A 181 1.93 -1.58 -7.17
N LEU A 182 1.72 -1.38 -8.47
CA LEU A 182 0.45 -1.64 -9.15
C LEU A 182 0.27 -3.13 -9.49
N LEU A 183 1.38 -3.85 -9.59
CA LEU A 183 1.41 -5.28 -9.91
C LEU A 183 2.36 -5.98 -8.94
N MET A 184 2.00 -7.18 -8.54
CA MET A 184 2.80 -8.07 -7.69
C MET A 184 2.74 -9.48 -8.24
N LYS A 185 3.79 -10.25 -8.01
CA LYS A 185 3.85 -11.68 -8.32
C LYS A 185 3.53 -12.49 -7.05
N ILE A 186 2.76 -13.54 -7.18
CA ILE A 186 2.39 -14.42 -6.08
C ILE A 186 2.66 -15.87 -6.49
N GLY A 187 3.52 -16.54 -5.72
CA GLY A 187 3.92 -17.90 -6.00
C GLY A 187 4.79 -18.02 -7.25
N GLU A 188 5.16 -19.26 -7.57
CA GLU A 188 5.95 -19.61 -8.77
C GLU A 188 5.07 -20.03 -9.96
N ASP A 189 3.73 -19.99 -9.84
CA ASP A 189 2.77 -20.46 -10.86
C ASP A 189 2.21 -19.33 -11.73
#